data_4bc66e279624866bcc31a32e7bf97d42
#
_entry.id   4bc66e279624866bcc31a32e7bf97d42
#
_cell.length_a   1.000
_cell.length_b   1.000
_cell.length_c   1.000
_cell.angle_alpha   90.00
_cell.angle_beta   90.00
_cell.angle_gamma   90.00
#
_symmetry.space_group_name_H-M   'P 1'
#
loop_
_entity.id
_entity.type
_entity.pdbx_description
1 polymer ?
#
loop_
_entity_poly.entity_id
_entity_poly.type
_entity_poly.pdbx_seq_one_letter_code
_entity_poly.pdbx_strand_id
1 'polypeptide(L)'
;MLPQTFIVRRDSGFTLLEILLVLLLVSLASVAVISTLPNRAEDNAKKYAQALFHRVQLLNEEAMLSGRDYGLHINEKKALYDLMYLDSKGWQRLDKQDMPGQTKLPDNISVVLTLGGDVWGNKERLFNPTSLFDEEMFAELEKEKVLPPPQIFIVSSGEVTPFSLSIHSQGKSEPVDAWRVVAKENGQIILLKPGEVDEQAK
;
A
#
# COMPACT_ATOMS: atom_id res chain seq x y z
N MET A 1 39.91 -11.54 77.88
CA MET A 1 39.35 -12.52 76.94
C MET A 1 37.94 -12.03 76.59
N LEU A 2 37.76 -11.47 75.37
CA LEU A 2 36.45 -10.98 74.91
C LEU A 2 35.84 -12.08 73.99
N PRO A 3 34.56 -12.44 74.10
CA PRO A 3 33.96 -13.44 73.27
C PRO A 3 33.68 -12.85 71.85
N GLN A 4 34.15 -13.53 70.81
CA GLN A 4 33.82 -13.19 69.44
C GLN A 4 32.42 -13.73 69.10
N THR A 5 31.50 -12.81 68.80
CA THR A 5 30.16 -13.13 68.37
C THR A 5 30.19 -13.46 66.84
N PHE A 6 30.02 -14.72 66.50
CA PHE A 6 29.85 -15.16 65.11
C PHE A 6 28.45 -14.77 64.64
N ILE A 7 28.36 -13.80 63.68
CA ILE A 7 27.13 -13.49 62.98
C ILE A 7 26.91 -14.56 61.92
N VAL A 8 26.02 -15.51 62.15
CA VAL A 8 25.58 -16.48 61.16
C VAL A 8 24.71 -15.76 60.15
N ARG A 9 25.24 -15.50 58.94
CA ARG A 9 24.44 -15.07 57.79
C ARG A 9 23.50 -16.19 57.42
N ARG A 10 22.20 -15.97 57.52
CA ARG A 10 21.18 -16.84 56.96
C ARG A 10 21.16 -16.61 55.45
N ASP A 11 21.65 -17.53 54.67
CA ASP A 11 21.45 -17.58 53.24
C ASP A 11 20.00 -18.02 53.00
N SER A 12 19.15 -17.08 52.58
CA SER A 12 17.79 -17.39 52.15
C SER A 12 17.84 -17.81 50.68
N GLY A 13 17.63 -19.10 50.41
CA GLY A 13 17.47 -19.63 49.06
C GLY A 13 16.10 -19.24 48.50
N PHE A 14 16.02 -19.05 47.16
CA PHE A 14 14.76 -18.80 46.45
C PHE A 14 13.80 -19.98 46.60
N THR A 15 12.54 -19.69 46.84
CA THR A 15 11.50 -20.72 46.90
C THR A 15 11.03 -21.09 45.47
N LEU A 16 10.60 -22.33 45.29
CA LEU A 16 10.06 -22.79 44.02
C LEU A 16 8.84 -21.97 43.61
N LEU A 17 8.03 -21.51 44.57
CA LEU A 17 6.87 -20.67 44.35
C LEU A 17 7.27 -19.28 43.84
N GLU A 18 8.36 -18.69 44.33
CA GLU A 18 8.87 -17.39 43.90
C GLU A 18 9.32 -17.42 42.43
N ILE A 19 10.05 -18.45 42.02
CA ILE A 19 10.45 -18.64 40.62
C ILE A 19 9.24 -18.83 39.72
N LEU A 20 8.24 -19.60 40.15
CA LEU A 20 7.00 -19.80 39.38
C LEU A 20 6.23 -18.51 39.22
N LEU A 21 6.13 -17.68 40.25
CA LEU A 21 5.49 -16.36 40.21
C LEU A 21 6.23 -15.39 39.27
N VAL A 22 7.57 -15.38 39.34
CA VAL A 22 8.39 -14.55 38.42
C VAL A 22 8.20 -14.98 36.97
N LEU A 23 8.19 -16.29 36.68
CA LEU A 23 7.94 -16.77 35.32
C LEU A 23 6.55 -16.42 34.84
N LEU A 24 5.53 -16.50 35.69
CA LEU A 24 4.17 -16.05 35.37
C LEU A 24 4.13 -14.55 35.02
N LEU A 25 4.74 -13.70 35.84
CA LEU A 25 4.80 -12.27 35.60
C LEU A 25 5.55 -11.92 34.33
N VAL A 26 6.69 -12.56 34.07
CA VAL A 26 7.47 -12.37 32.84
C VAL A 26 6.68 -12.80 31.62
N SER A 27 5.94 -13.92 31.68
CA SER A 27 5.09 -14.37 30.58
C SER A 27 3.97 -13.41 30.28
N LEU A 28 3.28 -12.89 31.30
CA LEU A 28 2.23 -11.86 31.14
C LEU A 28 2.79 -10.56 30.58
N ALA A 29 3.93 -10.11 31.07
CA ALA A 29 4.62 -8.92 30.55
C ALA A 29 5.01 -9.10 29.09
N SER A 30 5.49 -10.27 28.68
CA SER A 30 5.85 -10.58 27.29
C SER A 30 4.66 -10.51 26.36
N VAL A 31 3.50 -11.05 26.75
CA VAL A 31 2.26 -10.95 25.96
C VAL A 31 1.81 -9.50 25.81
N ALA A 32 1.87 -8.71 26.89
CA ALA A 32 1.52 -7.29 26.84
C ALA A 32 2.41 -6.51 25.86
N VAL A 33 3.72 -6.77 25.86
CA VAL A 33 4.67 -6.11 24.93
C VAL A 33 4.40 -6.51 23.48
N ILE A 34 4.15 -7.80 23.19
CA ILE A 34 3.89 -8.27 21.82
C ILE A 34 2.62 -7.64 21.26
N SER A 35 1.56 -7.48 22.08
CA SER A 35 0.30 -6.88 21.63
C SER A 35 0.39 -5.38 21.37
N THR A 36 1.41 -4.68 21.86
CA THR A 36 1.64 -3.26 21.59
C THR A 36 2.54 -2.99 20.38
N LEU A 37 3.12 -4.05 19.78
CA LEU A 37 3.94 -3.87 18.58
C LEU A 37 3.07 -3.40 17.41
N PRO A 38 3.41 -2.24 16.79
CA PRO A 38 2.66 -1.76 15.63
C PRO A 38 2.73 -2.77 14.50
N ASN A 39 1.60 -3.00 13.84
CA ASN A 39 1.54 -3.87 12.67
C ASN A 39 2.21 -3.15 11.49
N ARG A 40 3.51 -3.30 11.34
CA ARG A 40 4.32 -2.62 10.32
C ARG A 40 3.75 -2.76 8.90
N ALA A 41 3.06 -3.84 8.61
CA ALA A 41 2.46 -4.07 7.31
C ALA A 41 1.24 -3.16 7.08
N GLU A 42 0.39 -2.95 8.08
CA GLU A 42 -0.75 -2.03 7.99
C GLU A 42 -0.30 -0.57 7.93
N ASP A 43 0.69 -0.19 8.73
CA ASP A 43 1.28 1.15 8.69
C ASP A 43 1.93 1.44 7.34
N ASN A 44 2.59 0.45 6.75
CA ASN A 44 3.14 0.56 5.39
C ASN A 44 2.03 0.70 4.36
N ALA A 45 0.97 -0.13 4.40
CA ALA A 45 -0.15 -0.03 3.48
C ALA A 45 -0.78 1.38 3.51
N LYS A 46 -1.03 1.90 4.72
CA LYS A 46 -1.50 3.28 4.93
C LYS A 46 -0.58 4.30 4.28
N LYS A 47 0.72 4.22 4.59
CA LYS A 47 1.73 5.17 4.08
C LYS A 47 1.78 5.18 2.56
N TYR A 48 1.79 4.01 1.91
CA TYR A 48 1.85 3.93 0.46
C TYR A 48 0.53 4.35 -0.20
N ALA A 49 -0.62 4.04 0.39
CA ALA A 49 -1.91 4.51 -0.09
C ALA A 49 -2.03 6.04 -0.02
N GLN A 50 -1.63 6.65 1.09
CA GLN A 50 -1.59 8.10 1.24
C GLN A 50 -0.63 8.76 0.26
N ALA A 51 0.57 8.19 0.10
CA ALA A 51 1.56 8.72 -0.84
C ALA A 51 1.04 8.67 -2.30
N LEU A 52 0.42 7.56 -2.69
CA LEU A 52 -0.17 7.43 -4.02
C LEU A 52 -1.34 8.40 -4.22
N PHE A 53 -2.25 8.50 -3.25
CA PHE A 53 -3.36 9.44 -3.27
C PHE A 53 -2.90 10.87 -3.54
N HIS A 54 -1.93 11.35 -2.77
CA HIS A 54 -1.37 12.70 -2.96
C HIS A 54 -0.68 12.86 -4.33
N ARG A 55 0.03 11.84 -4.79
CA ARG A 55 0.69 11.88 -6.11
C ARG A 55 -0.31 11.96 -7.24
N VAL A 56 -1.40 11.19 -7.20
CA VAL A 56 -2.44 11.24 -8.22
C VAL A 56 -3.13 12.60 -8.22
N GLN A 57 -3.41 13.18 -7.05
CA GLN A 57 -3.94 14.54 -6.96
C GLN A 57 -2.98 15.58 -7.57
N LEU A 58 -1.69 15.53 -7.19
CA LEU A 58 -0.69 16.43 -7.75
C LEU A 58 -0.54 16.28 -9.27
N LEU A 59 -0.60 15.06 -9.79
CA LEU A 59 -0.56 14.83 -11.24
C LEU A 59 -1.78 15.39 -11.93
N ASN A 60 -2.96 15.29 -11.33
CA ASN A 60 -4.18 15.86 -11.89
C ASN A 60 -4.11 17.41 -11.93
N GLU A 61 -3.63 18.03 -10.87
CA GLU A 61 -3.39 19.47 -10.83
C GLU A 61 -2.32 19.90 -11.85
N GLU A 62 -1.22 19.16 -11.92
CA GLU A 62 -0.14 19.44 -12.90
C GLU A 62 -0.61 19.25 -14.33
N ALA A 63 -1.48 18.26 -14.62
CA ALA A 63 -2.06 18.05 -15.94
C ALA A 63 -2.85 19.27 -16.40
N MET A 64 -3.74 19.78 -15.55
CA MET A 64 -4.52 20.96 -15.83
C MET A 64 -3.67 22.23 -15.99
N LEU A 65 -2.60 22.35 -15.18
CA LEU A 65 -1.74 23.55 -15.22
C LEU A 65 -0.76 23.54 -16.41
N SER A 66 -0.19 22.37 -16.74
CA SER A 66 0.81 22.25 -17.80
C SER A 66 0.24 21.97 -19.19
N GLY A 67 -1.05 21.59 -19.27
CA GLY A 67 -1.70 21.13 -20.51
C GLY A 67 -1.13 19.81 -21.03
N ARG A 68 -0.49 19.00 -20.16
CA ARG A 68 0.10 17.71 -20.52
C ARG A 68 -0.72 16.58 -19.92
N ASP A 69 -0.77 15.48 -20.65
CA ASP A 69 -1.40 14.27 -20.15
C ASP A 69 -0.40 13.43 -19.35
N TYR A 70 -0.87 12.89 -18.24
CA TYR A 70 -0.15 12.00 -17.36
C TYR A 70 -0.82 10.62 -17.32
N GLY A 71 -0.10 9.64 -16.83
CA GLY A 71 -0.61 8.29 -16.72
C GLY A 71 0.00 7.54 -15.54
N LEU A 72 -0.71 6.51 -15.13
CA LEU A 72 -0.28 5.60 -14.08
C LEU A 72 -0.35 4.17 -14.60
N HIS A 73 0.76 3.45 -14.49
CA HIS A 73 0.85 2.04 -14.81
C HIS A 73 1.10 1.25 -13.53
N ILE A 74 0.28 0.23 -13.29
CA ILE A 74 0.34 -0.64 -12.11
C ILE A 74 0.78 -2.04 -12.53
N ASN A 75 1.82 -2.54 -11.90
CA ASN A 75 2.21 -3.94 -12.00
C ASN A 75 1.89 -4.64 -10.66
N GLU A 76 0.76 -5.34 -10.62
CA GLU A 76 0.29 -6.03 -9.42
C GLU A 76 1.24 -7.16 -8.99
N LYS A 77 1.79 -7.92 -9.96
CA LYS A 77 2.69 -9.05 -9.66
C LYS A 77 3.99 -8.60 -9.00
N LYS A 78 4.53 -7.46 -9.43
CA LYS A 78 5.77 -6.89 -8.89
C LYS A 78 5.52 -5.91 -7.75
N ALA A 79 4.26 -5.65 -7.40
CA ALA A 79 3.82 -4.65 -6.44
C ALA A 79 4.53 -3.30 -6.67
N LEU A 80 4.45 -2.79 -7.89
CA LEU A 80 5.05 -1.50 -8.27
C LEU A 80 4.10 -0.68 -9.12
N TYR A 81 4.32 0.62 -9.13
CA TYR A 81 3.64 1.52 -10.05
C TYR A 81 4.61 2.53 -10.65
N ASP A 82 4.33 2.88 -11.91
CA ASP A 82 5.04 3.89 -12.68
C ASP A 82 4.15 5.11 -12.93
N LEU A 83 4.67 6.29 -12.63
CA LEU A 83 4.07 7.57 -13.01
C LEU A 83 4.68 7.99 -14.35
N MET A 84 3.82 8.38 -15.28
CA MET A 84 4.21 8.64 -16.66
C MET A 84 3.63 9.97 -17.13
N TYR A 85 4.25 10.55 -18.15
CA TYR A 85 3.74 11.70 -18.90
C TYR A 85 3.83 11.44 -20.39
N LEU A 86 2.95 12.06 -21.15
CA LEU A 86 2.94 11.96 -22.60
C LEU A 86 3.77 13.09 -23.20
N ASP A 87 4.70 12.74 -24.08
CA ASP A 87 5.45 13.69 -24.90
C ASP A 87 5.40 13.30 -26.39
N SER A 88 6.15 14.03 -27.23
CA SER A 88 6.24 13.77 -28.67
C SER A 88 6.81 12.39 -29.04
N LYS A 89 7.47 11.73 -28.10
CA LYS A 89 8.06 10.38 -28.25
C LYS A 89 7.17 9.27 -27.69
N GLY A 90 6.00 9.64 -27.15
CA GLY A 90 5.08 8.74 -26.49
C GLY A 90 5.18 8.78 -24.95
N TRP A 91 4.75 7.74 -24.28
CA TRP A 91 4.74 7.66 -22.83
C TRP A 91 6.13 7.52 -22.25
N GLN A 92 6.51 8.47 -21.39
CA GLN A 92 7.78 8.51 -20.70
C GLN A 92 7.57 8.42 -19.19
N ARG A 93 8.50 7.78 -18.48
CA ARG A 93 8.47 7.77 -17.03
C ARG A 93 8.73 9.17 -16.48
N LEU A 94 7.90 9.56 -15.53
CA LEU A 94 8.09 10.82 -14.81
C LEU A 94 9.35 10.70 -13.94
N ASP A 95 10.31 11.58 -14.16
CA ASP A 95 11.54 11.64 -13.36
C ASP A 95 11.71 13.07 -12.84
N LYS A 96 11.06 13.35 -11.71
CA LYS A 96 11.17 14.62 -10.98
C LYS A 96 11.87 14.36 -9.65
N GLN A 97 12.70 15.31 -9.21
CA GLN A 97 13.50 15.19 -7.99
C GLN A 97 12.64 14.90 -6.74
N ASP A 98 11.44 15.49 -6.68
CA ASP A 98 10.51 15.37 -5.54
C ASP A 98 9.45 14.27 -5.73
N MET A 99 9.37 13.65 -6.92
CA MET A 99 8.38 12.63 -7.25
C MET A 99 9.01 11.50 -8.07
N PRO A 100 9.38 10.38 -7.44
CA PRO A 100 9.95 9.25 -8.16
C PRO A 100 8.93 8.68 -9.15
N GLY A 101 9.38 8.54 -10.41
CA GLY A 101 8.55 8.01 -11.48
C GLY A 101 8.21 6.53 -11.31
N GLN A 102 9.01 5.77 -10.56
CA GLN A 102 8.71 4.40 -10.21
C GLN A 102 8.72 4.22 -8.70
N THR A 103 7.75 3.53 -8.18
CA THR A 103 7.68 3.18 -6.77
C THR A 103 7.42 1.69 -6.63
N LYS A 104 8.36 0.97 -6.03
CA LYS A 104 8.17 -0.42 -5.62
C LYS A 104 7.68 -0.45 -4.17
N LEU A 105 6.62 -1.19 -3.93
CA LEU A 105 6.13 -1.42 -2.58
C LEU A 105 6.94 -2.53 -1.91
N PRO A 106 6.98 -2.58 -0.57
CA PRO A 106 7.59 -3.69 0.15
C PRO A 106 6.94 -5.04 -0.18
N ASP A 107 7.71 -6.11 -0.08
CA ASP A 107 7.27 -7.46 -0.45
C ASP A 107 6.09 -7.99 0.41
N ASN A 108 5.84 -7.35 1.56
CA ASN A 108 4.70 -7.66 2.43
C ASN A 108 3.42 -6.88 2.09
N ILE A 109 3.41 -6.10 1.00
CA ILE A 109 2.28 -5.30 0.53
C ILE A 109 1.84 -5.83 -0.84
N SER A 110 0.54 -5.97 -1.02
CA SER A 110 -0.10 -6.31 -2.29
C SER A 110 -0.93 -5.14 -2.79
N VAL A 111 -1.02 -5.04 -4.11
CA VAL A 111 -1.88 -4.06 -4.79
C VAL A 111 -2.83 -4.77 -5.73
N VAL A 112 -4.04 -4.28 -5.82
CA VAL A 112 -5.06 -4.77 -6.75
C VAL A 112 -5.72 -3.59 -7.41
N LEU A 113 -5.68 -3.53 -8.74
CA LEU A 113 -6.29 -2.49 -9.56
C LEU A 113 -7.63 -2.96 -10.11
N THR A 114 -8.65 -2.16 -9.95
CA THR A 114 -9.94 -2.30 -10.61
C THR A 114 -10.20 -1.04 -11.43
N LEU A 115 -10.36 -1.17 -12.73
CA LEU A 115 -10.71 -0.06 -13.62
C LEU A 115 -12.24 0.10 -13.71
N GLY A 116 -12.68 1.35 -13.76
CA GLY A 116 -14.10 1.69 -13.69
C GLY A 116 -14.56 1.94 -12.26
N GLY A 117 -15.66 2.66 -12.07
CA GLY A 117 -16.27 2.89 -10.75
C GLY A 117 -16.81 1.59 -10.14
N ASP A 118 -17.21 1.63 -8.85
CA ASP A 118 -17.75 0.47 -8.13
C ASP A 118 -18.97 -0.17 -8.84
N VAL A 119 -19.69 0.61 -9.66
CA VAL A 119 -20.81 0.15 -10.49
C VAL A 119 -20.37 -0.83 -11.60
N TRP A 120 -19.10 -0.80 -11.99
CA TRP A 120 -18.52 -1.61 -13.05
C TRP A 120 -17.71 -2.81 -12.54
N GLY A 121 -17.63 -2.99 -11.24
CA GLY A 121 -16.89 -4.07 -10.56
C GLY A 121 -17.52 -5.46 -10.65
N ASN A 122 -18.64 -5.62 -11.37
CA ASN A 122 -19.29 -6.90 -11.54
C ASN A 122 -18.44 -7.86 -12.39
N LYS A 123 -18.16 -9.04 -11.84
CA LYS A 123 -17.38 -10.15 -12.42
C LYS A 123 -17.94 -10.71 -13.75
N GLU A 124 -19.02 -10.16 -14.28
CA GLU A 124 -19.70 -10.59 -15.50
C GLU A 124 -19.34 -9.77 -16.75
N ARG A 125 -18.23 -9.05 -16.74
CA ARG A 125 -17.80 -8.32 -17.93
C ARG A 125 -17.33 -9.28 -19.03
N LEU A 126 -18.03 -9.26 -20.17
CA LEU A 126 -17.59 -9.83 -21.45
C LEU A 126 -16.26 -9.22 -21.95
N PHE A 127 -15.83 -8.08 -21.40
CA PHE A 127 -14.55 -7.42 -21.65
C PHE A 127 -13.85 -7.17 -20.33
N ASN A 128 -12.84 -7.96 -20.05
CA ASN A 128 -11.88 -7.69 -19.00
C ASN A 128 -10.73 -6.86 -19.60
N PRO A 129 -10.63 -5.52 -19.32
CA PRO A 129 -9.57 -4.70 -19.90
C PRO A 129 -8.16 -5.20 -19.50
N THR A 130 -8.03 -5.85 -18.35
CA THR A 130 -6.77 -6.48 -17.91
C THR A 130 -6.34 -7.65 -18.79
N SER A 131 -7.27 -8.33 -19.49
CA SER A 131 -6.92 -9.40 -20.41
C SER A 131 -6.47 -8.89 -21.80
N LEU A 132 -6.77 -7.63 -22.13
CA LEU A 132 -6.27 -6.99 -23.35
C LEU A 132 -4.83 -6.51 -23.23
N PHE A 133 -4.34 -6.38 -21.99
CA PHE A 133 -2.96 -6.01 -21.68
C PHE A 133 -2.25 -7.24 -21.09
N ASP A 134 -2.27 -8.36 -21.85
CA ASP A 134 -1.57 -9.56 -21.45
C ASP A 134 -0.06 -9.26 -21.35
N GLU A 135 0.53 -9.47 -20.17
CA GLU A 135 1.96 -9.24 -19.94
C GLU A 135 2.83 -10.04 -20.92
N GLU A 136 2.33 -11.14 -21.47
CA GLU A 136 3.02 -11.94 -22.48
C GLU A 136 3.13 -11.21 -23.83
N MET A 137 2.16 -10.36 -24.19
CA MET A 137 2.22 -9.56 -25.42
C MET A 137 3.27 -8.45 -25.31
N PHE A 138 3.54 -7.96 -24.09
CA PHE A 138 4.55 -6.92 -23.84
C PHE A 138 5.91 -7.49 -23.42
N ALA A 139 6.03 -8.79 -23.15
CA ALA A 139 7.31 -9.44 -22.85
C ALA A 139 8.32 -9.34 -24.02
N GLU A 140 7.86 -9.21 -25.27
CA GLU A 140 8.72 -8.92 -26.41
C GLU A 140 9.17 -7.45 -26.45
N LEU A 141 8.36 -6.51 -25.92
CA LEU A 141 8.70 -5.08 -25.83
C LEU A 141 9.73 -4.79 -24.73
N GLU A 142 9.85 -5.66 -23.72
CA GLU A 142 10.94 -5.55 -22.72
C GLU A 142 12.35 -5.59 -23.36
N LYS A 143 12.50 -6.20 -24.52
CA LYS A 143 13.75 -6.22 -25.28
C LYS A 143 14.13 -4.85 -25.84
N GLU A 144 13.19 -3.95 -26.06
CA GLU A 144 13.41 -2.61 -26.63
C GLU A 144 13.35 -1.47 -25.60
N LYS A 145 13.26 -1.74 -24.28
CA LYS A 145 13.08 -0.72 -23.23
C LYS A 145 11.85 0.18 -23.42
N VAL A 146 10.86 -0.24 -24.17
CA VAL A 146 9.61 0.51 -24.29
C VAL A 146 8.78 0.28 -23.02
N LEU A 147 8.42 1.38 -22.37
CA LEU A 147 7.54 1.29 -21.19
C LEU A 147 6.15 0.85 -21.63
N PRO A 148 5.48 -0.05 -20.87
CA PRO A 148 4.10 -0.39 -21.16
C PRO A 148 3.22 0.87 -21.03
N PRO A 149 2.14 0.97 -21.83
CA PRO A 149 1.25 2.13 -21.75
C PRO A 149 0.56 2.21 -20.37
N PRO A 150 0.19 3.42 -19.92
CA PRO A 150 -0.55 3.56 -18.67
C PRO A 150 -1.93 2.89 -18.77
N GLN A 151 -2.41 2.37 -17.66
CA GLN A 151 -3.77 1.83 -17.53
C GLN A 151 -4.76 2.90 -17.06
N ILE A 152 -4.26 3.91 -16.35
CA ILE A 152 -5.02 5.04 -15.83
C ILE A 152 -4.49 6.30 -16.51
N PHE A 153 -5.36 7.06 -17.15
CA PHE A 153 -5.05 8.32 -17.82
C PHE A 153 -5.51 9.47 -16.95
N ILE A 154 -4.68 10.48 -16.84
CA ILE A 154 -4.92 11.74 -16.15
C ILE A 154 -4.76 12.83 -17.22
N VAL A 155 -5.85 13.27 -17.78
CA VAL A 155 -5.82 14.15 -18.94
C VAL A 155 -5.78 15.61 -18.54
N SER A 156 -5.21 16.41 -19.39
CA SER A 156 -5.07 17.86 -19.20
C SER A 156 -6.41 18.60 -19.05
N SER A 157 -7.54 17.99 -19.44
CA SER A 157 -8.88 18.50 -19.16
C SER A 157 -9.31 18.38 -17.69
N GLY A 158 -8.54 17.66 -16.85
CA GLY A 158 -8.86 17.34 -15.45
C GLY A 158 -9.62 16.02 -15.28
N GLU A 159 -9.90 15.32 -16.37
CA GLU A 159 -10.52 14.00 -16.31
C GLU A 159 -9.48 12.94 -15.91
N VAL A 160 -9.91 12.01 -15.07
CA VAL A 160 -9.11 10.85 -14.63
C VAL A 160 -9.89 9.59 -14.97
N THR A 161 -9.23 8.61 -15.58
CA THR A 161 -9.84 7.30 -15.77
C THR A 161 -10.36 6.78 -14.42
N PRO A 162 -11.64 6.44 -14.29
CA PRO A 162 -12.16 5.89 -13.04
C PRO A 162 -11.45 4.59 -12.66
N PHE A 163 -10.97 4.52 -11.42
CA PHE A 163 -10.29 3.32 -10.90
C PHE A 163 -10.46 3.19 -9.39
N SER A 164 -10.26 1.98 -8.90
CA SER A 164 -10.07 1.67 -7.49
C SER A 164 -8.79 0.87 -7.32
N LEU A 165 -7.81 1.41 -6.60
CA LEU A 165 -6.57 0.73 -6.27
C LEU A 165 -6.53 0.38 -4.79
N SER A 166 -6.62 -0.91 -4.51
CA SER A 166 -6.54 -1.46 -3.15
C SER A 166 -5.09 -1.76 -2.78
N ILE A 167 -4.67 -1.29 -1.61
CA ILE A 167 -3.33 -1.51 -1.05
C ILE A 167 -3.51 -2.16 0.32
N HIS A 168 -3.01 -3.38 0.49
CA HIS A 168 -3.17 -4.16 1.71
C HIS A 168 -1.92 -4.98 2.03
N SER A 169 -1.82 -5.45 3.27
CA SER A 169 -0.77 -6.40 3.66
C SER A 169 -1.03 -7.78 3.07
N GLN A 170 0.02 -8.48 2.64
CA GLN A 170 -0.09 -9.87 2.21
C GLN A 170 -0.76 -10.74 3.30
N GLY A 171 -1.70 -11.60 2.87
CA GLY A 171 -2.46 -12.47 3.76
C GLY A 171 -3.85 -11.95 4.16
N LYS A 172 -4.22 -10.72 3.82
CA LYS A 172 -5.59 -10.22 3.91
C LYS A 172 -6.23 -10.34 2.52
N SER A 173 -7.26 -11.17 2.39
CA SER A 173 -7.84 -11.54 1.08
C SER A 173 -9.03 -10.67 0.67
N GLU A 174 -9.55 -9.81 1.53
CA GLU A 174 -10.75 -9.04 1.26
C GLU A 174 -10.42 -7.59 0.89
N PRO A 175 -10.92 -7.07 -0.26
CA PRO A 175 -10.76 -5.67 -0.64
C PRO A 175 -11.31 -4.69 0.39
N VAL A 176 -12.25 -5.14 1.24
CA VAL A 176 -12.87 -4.33 2.30
C VAL A 176 -11.86 -3.94 3.37
N ASP A 177 -10.87 -4.78 3.65
CA ASP A 177 -9.82 -4.54 4.65
C ASP A 177 -8.58 -3.82 4.09
N ALA A 178 -8.69 -3.26 2.88
CA ALA A 178 -7.62 -2.55 2.21
C ALA A 178 -7.77 -1.02 2.33
N TRP A 179 -6.66 -0.31 2.30
CA TRP A 179 -6.65 1.10 1.95
C TRP A 179 -6.93 1.23 0.46
N ARG A 180 -7.87 2.09 0.05
CA ARG A 180 -8.26 2.24 -1.35
C ARG A 180 -8.09 3.67 -1.82
N VAL A 181 -7.40 3.84 -2.94
CA VAL A 181 -7.37 5.10 -3.69
C VAL A 181 -8.36 4.95 -4.82
N VAL A 182 -9.38 5.81 -4.84
CA VAL A 182 -10.48 5.73 -5.80
C VAL A 182 -10.54 7.04 -6.58
N ALA A 183 -10.55 6.95 -7.90
CA ALA A 183 -10.92 8.06 -8.78
C ALA A 183 -12.32 7.79 -9.32
N LYS A 184 -13.22 8.77 -9.14
CA LYS A 184 -14.61 8.70 -9.57
C LYS A 184 -14.76 9.24 -11.00
N GLU A 185 -15.88 8.93 -11.65
CA GLU A 185 -16.23 9.46 -12.98
C GLU A 185 -16.32 10.99 -13.03
N ASN A 186 -16.61 11.63 -11.90
CA ASN A 186 -16.65 13.07 -11.79
C ASN A 186 -15.28 13.74 -11.60
N GLY A 187 -14.19 12.97 -11.69
CA GLY A 187 -12.81 13.44 -11.48
C GLY A 187 -12.38 13.56 -10.01
N GLN A 188 -13.27 13.27 -9.06
CA GLN A 188 -12.93 13.30 -7.64
C GLN A 188 -12.02 12.12 -7.28
N ILE A 189 -10.91 12.41 -6.61
CA ILE A 189 -10.00 11.39 -6.09
C ILE A 189 -10.17 11.33 -4.56
N ILE A 190 -10.43 10.15 -4.02
CA ILE A 190 -10.65 9.93 -2.60
C ILE A 190 -9.77 8.81 -2.07
N LEU A 191 -9.49 8.86 -0.77
CA LEU A 191 -8.78 7.81 -0.04
C LEU A 191 -9.73 7.20 0.99
N LEU A 192 -10.04 5.92 0.83
CA LEU A 192 -10.88 5.15 1.73
C LEU A 192 -10.03 4.32 2.68
N LYS A 193 -10.41 4.28 3.94
CA LYS A 193 -9.78 3.45 4.97
C LYS A 193 -10.31 2.00 4.89
N PRO A 194 -9.60 1.04 5.49
CA PRO A 194 -10.14 -0.30 5.70
C PRO A 194 -11.52 -0.27 6.34
N GLY A 195 -12.47 -0.99 5.74
CA GLY A 195 -13.88 -1.03 6.19
C GLY A 195 -14.75 0.16 5.78
N GLU A 196 -14.16 1.21 5.18
CA GLU A 196 -14.91 2.37 4.72
C GLU A 196 -15.53 2.10 3.34
N VAL A 197 -16.80 2.43 3.18
CA VAL A 197 -17.53 2.30 1.91
C VAL A 197 -17.84 3.70 1.40
N ASP A 198 -17.73 3.91 0.08
CA ASP A 198 -18.12 5.16 -0.54
C ASP A 198 -19.65 5.31 -0.52
N GLU A 199 -20.18 6.16 0.37
CA GLU A 199 -21.62 6.39 0.50
C GLU A 199 -22.24 7.06 -0.74
N GLN A 200 -21.43 7.63 -1.62
CA GLN A 200 -21.89 8.30 -2.85
C GLN A 200 -21.89 7.39 -4.08
N ALA A 201 -21.55 6.12 -3.93
CA ALA A 201 -21.58 5.11 -5.01
C ALA A 201 -22.96 4.45 -5.17
N LYS A 202 -24.06 5.11 -4.70
CA LYS A 202 -25.45 4.66 -4.90
C LYS A 202 -26.14 5.43 -5.99
#